data_c94133912972771e90e34e55fc9f5a95
#
_entry.id   c94133912972771e90e34e55fc9f5a95
#
_cell.length_a   1.000
_cell.length_b   1.000
_cell.length_c   1.000
_cell.angle_alpha   90.00
_cell.angle_beta   90.00
_cell.angle_gamma   90.00
#
_symmetry.space_group_name_H-M   'P 1'
#
loop_
_entity.id
_entity.type
_entity.pdbx_description
1 polymer ?
#
loop_
_entity_poly.entity_id
_entity_poly.type
_entity_poly.pdbx_seq_one_letter_code
_entity_poly.pdbx_strand_id
1 'polypeptide(L)'
;MIPTDLFGTLLRALDSGPLSRLILVGDPNQLPPIGPGRPFADIIEWLQKDHPDCIAPLTVCMRVDEVEGVPGEESVALALADGYRTSVVNPGDDEILASVARGQSMGDLDIVFWDDHDDLLAKLKGRMANILDIRDNDYKSFNRSLGIDQKDWVRSEAWQILSPTRAQHFGTDDLNRLIQREYKAGLIQKSQSQWSKMPRPFGDYEIVWTDKIIQVRNRSKDGWAYPKGSGLDYVANGEIGIVTEAFKRKEGSDVLAAVFSTQVDASYRYYRGQVDEYLELAYALTVHKAQGSDFEVVFLIIPQKASTLSRELNYTGLTRFRRKLVLLVEKDIEPLRRLRSPDCSDTRLRNTHMFTIALRPDDVKRPHMEALIHRTRKGIAVRSKSEVVVADVLDALGISYDYEQPLYSRTDSKDFRLPDFTVSFEGDVFYWEHLGMLNVPSYREAWERKQTWYKENGFSDRLITSQDAPDGGIDAAKIEQIARKRILEE
;
A
#
# COMPACT_ATOMS: atom_id res chain seq x y z
N MET A 1 -3.30 4.55 -9.78
CA MET A 1 -4.48 3.90 -10.44
C MET A 1 -5.72 4.72 -10.15
N ILE A 2 -6.69 4.70 -11.08
CA ILE A 2 -7.88 5.57 -11.03
C ILE A 2 -9.06 4.71 -10.53
N PRO A 3 -9.69 5.05 -9.39
CA PRO A 3 -10.90 4.37 -8.91
C PRO A 3 -12.13 4.74 -9.77
N THR A 4 -13.22 3.99 -9.62
CA THR A 4 -14.40 4.13 -10.47
C THR A 4 -15.05 5.50 -10.42
N ASP A 5 -15.12 6.12 -9.25
CA ASP A 5 -15.69 7.46 -9.03
C ASP A 5 -14.88 8.56 -9.74
N LEU A 6 -13.54 8.50 -9.60
CA LEU A 6 -12.64 9.44 -10.28
C LEU A 6 -12.65 9.21 -11.80
N PHE A 7 -12.70 7.94 -12.24
CA PHE A 7 -12.81 7.61 -13.66
C PHE A 7 -14.12 8.14 -14.25
N GLY A 8 -15.24 7.97 -13.54
CA GLY A 8 -16.52 8.56 -13.92
C GLY A 8 -16.50 10.09 -13.97
N THR A 9 -15.76 10.73 -13.05
CA THR A 9 -15.58 12.20 -13.06
C THR A 9 -14.76 12.64 -14.26
N LEU A 10 -13.67 11.91 -14.58
CA LEU A 10 -12.86 12.16 -15.77
C LEU A 10 -13.71 12.09 -17.04
N LEU A 11 -14.50 11.02 -17.20
CA LEU A 11 -15.35 10.85 -18.39
C LEU A 11 -16.42 11.95 -18.52
N ARG A 12 -16.96 12.44 -17.42
CA ARG A 12 -17.90 13.57 -17.43
C ARG A 12 -17.23 14.92 -17.77
N ALA A 13 -15.95 15.05 -17.43
CA ALA A 13 -15.19 16.26 -17.72
C ALA A 13 -14.68 16.33 -19.17
N LEU A 14 -14.64 15.19 -19.87
CA LEU A 14 -14.21 15.14 -21.27
C LEU A 14 -15.34 15.59 -22.20
N ASP A 15 -15.01 16.52 -23.11
CA ASP A 15 -15.87 16.81 -24.27
C ASP A 15 -15.68 15.68 -25.29
N SER A 16 -16.68 14.81 -25.39
CA SER A 16 -16.66 13.66 -26.30
C SER A 16 -16.81 14.03 -27.78
N GLY A 17 -17.28 15.26 -28.10
CA GLY A 17 -17.47 15.68 -29.44
C GLY A 17 -16.19 15.70 -30.29
N PRO A 18 -15.12 16.39 -29.86
CA PRO A 18 -13.85 16.43 -30.58
C PRO A 18 -12.92 15.24 -30.26
N LEU A 19 -13.26 14.41 -29.26
CA LEU A 19 -12.39 13.31 -28.82
C LEU A 19 -12.44 12.16 -29.82
N SER A 20 -11.34 11.95 -30.55
CA SER A 20 -11.23 10.85 -31.52
C SER A 20 -10.70 9.54 -30.89
N ARG A 21 -9.97 9.60 -29.79
CA ARG A 21 -9.39 8.43 -29.13
C ARG A 21 -9.09 8.71 -27.65
N LEU A 22 -9.40 7.74 -26.79
CA LEU A 22 -8.96 7.68 -25.39
C LEU A 22 -8.01 6.49 -25.24
N ILE A 23 -6.78 6.74 -24.79
CA ILE A 23 -5.77 5.70 -24.56
C ILE A 23 -5.61 5.52 -23.06
N LEU A 24 -5.82 4.29 -22.56
CA LEU A 24 -5.59 3.90 -21.18
C LEU A 24 -4.34 3.02 -21.14
N VAL A 25 -3.40 3.37 -20.28
CA VAL A 25 -2.15 2.61 -20.08
C VAL A 25 -2.09 2.11 -18.64
N GLY A 26 -1.79 0.84 -18.44
CA GLY A 26 -1.70 0.25 -17.10
C GLY A 26 -1.37 -1.23 -17.14
N ASP A 27 -1.30 -1.83 -15.97
CA ASP A 27 -1.09 -3.27 -15.78
C ASP A 27 -2.21 -3.83 -14.89
N PRO A 28 -3.09 -4.70 -15.42
CA PRO A 28 -4.22 -5.24 -14.66
C PRO A 28 -3.80 -6.21 -13.55
N ASN A 29 -2.53 -6.68 -13.58
CA ASN A 29 -2.00 -7.59 -12.57
C ASN A 29 -1.33 -6.86 -11.38
N GLN A 30 -1.08 -5.56 -11.50
CA GLN A 30 -0.63 -4.74 -10.37
C GLN A 30 -1.77 -4.41 -9.42
N LEU A 31 -1.41 -3.85 -8.26
CA LEU A 31 -2.38 -3.43 -7.25
C LEU A 31 -3.55 -2.65 -7.86
N PRO A 32 -4.79 -2.98 -7.51
CA PRO A 32 -5.95 -2.19 -7.91
C PRO A 32 -5.93 -0.79 -7.25
N PRO A 33 -6.80 0.15 -7.69
CA PRO A 33 -6.88 1.47 -7.07
C PRO A 33 -7.19 1.37 -5.57
N ILE A 34 -6.72 2.34 -4.76
CA ILE A 34 -7.06 2.41 -3.33
C ILE A 34 -8.56 2.65 -3.14
N GLY A 35 -9.21 3.40 -4.04
CA GLY A 35 -10.66 3.61 -4.06
C GLY A 35 -11.47 2.45 -4.64
N PRO A 36 -12.80 2.57 -4.71
CA PRO A 36 -13.70 1.51 -5.14
C PRO A 36 -13.53 1.12 -6.62
N GLY A 37 -13.81 -0.16 -6.90
CA GLY A 37 -13.83 -0.73 -8.24
C GLY A 37 -12.46 -1.07 -8.83
N ARG A 38 -12.49 -1.47 -10.11
CA ARG A 38 -11.31 -1.87 -10.89
C ARG A 38 -11.45 -1.50 -12.37
N PRO A 39 -11.72 -0.22 -12.69
CA PRO A 39 -12.17 0.18 -14.03
C PRO A 39 -11.22 -0.25 -15.15
N PHE A 40 -9.91 -0.23 -14.93
CA PHE A 40 -8.94 -0.66 -15.94
C PHE A 40 -9.04 -2.16 -16.26
N ALA A 41 -9.17 -3.01 -15.24
CA ALA A 41 -9.35 -4.45 -15.44
C ALA A 41 -10.69 -4.75 -16.09
N ASP A 42 -11.78 -4.07 -15.69
CA ASP A 42 -13.11 -4.24 -16.29
C ASP A 42 -13.12 -3.87 -17.78
N ILE A 43 -12.46 -2.76 -18.14
CA ILE A 43 -12.35 -2.33 -19.54
C ILE A 43 -11.58 -3.36 -20.36
N ILE A 44 -10.48 -3.90 -19.83
CA ILE A 44 -9.70 -4.94 -20.51
C ILE A 44 -10.56 -6.20 -20.69
N GLU A 45 -11.21 -6.69 -19.64
CA GLU A 45 -12.08 -7.88 -19.70
C GLU A 45 -13.21 -7.71 -20.74
N TRP A 46 -13.83 -6.53 -20.80
CA TRP A 46 -14.83 -6.20 -21.78
C TRP A 46 -14.26 -6.12 -23.21
N LEU A 47 -13.15 -5.39 -23.40
CA LEU A 47 -12.51 -5.26 -24.71
C LEU A 47 -12.02 -6.61 -25.25
N GLN A 48 -11.46 -7.49 -24.41
CA GLN A 48 -11.02 -8.82 -24.82
C GLN A 48 -12.14 -9.63 -25.43
N LYS A 49 -13.36 -9.45 -24.93
CA LYS A 49 -14.56 -10.17 -25.39
C LYS A 49 -15.17 -9.55 -26.66
N ASP A 50 -15.33 -8.23 -26.64
CA ASP A 50 -16.16 -7.54 -27.62
C ASP A 50 -15.32 -6.77 -28.69
N HIS A 51 -14.11 -6.32 -28.33
CA HIS A 51 -13.25 -5.49 -29.18
C HIS A 51 -11.75 -5.78 -28.97
N PRO A 52 -11.26 -7.01 -29.21
CA PRO A 52 -9.87 -7.38 -28.95
C PRO A 52 -8.83 -6.52 -29.71
N ASP A 53 -9.20 -5.99 -30.85
CA ASP A 53 -8.34 -5.10 -31.66
C ASP A 53 -8.01 -3.76 -30.98
N CYS A 54 -8.74 -3.41 -29.92
CA CYS A 54 -8.48 -2.22 -29.11
C CYS A 54 -7.45 -2.44 -27.99
N ILE A 55 -6.92 -3.66 -27.85
CA ILE A 55 -5.92 -3.99 -26.83
C ILE A 55 -4.56 -4.17 -27.50
N ALA A 56 -3.56 -3.42 -27.01
CA ALA A 56 -2.18 -3.56 -27.42
C ALA A 56 -1.32 -3.99 -26.21
N PRO A 57 -1.02 -5.29 -26.02
CA PRO A 57 -0.18 -5.74 -24.94
C PRO A 57 1.28 -5.35 -25.19
N LEU A 58 1.92 -4.75 -24.16
CA LEU A 58 3.37 -4.54 -24.15
C LEU A 58 4.03 -5.82 -23.63
N THR A 59 4.87 -6.45 -24.44
CA THR A 59 5.46 -7.77 -24.15
C THR A 59 6.94 -7.69 -23.80
N VAL A 60 7.61 -6.57 -24.08
CA VAL A 60 9.03 -6.38 -23.78
C VAL A 60 9.21 -5.66 -22.47
N CYS A 61 9.88 -6.28 -21.50
CA CYS A 61 10.27 -5.65 -20.25
C CYS A 61 11.56 -4.83 -20.47
N MET A 62 11.47 -3.51 -20.32
CA MET A 62 12.60 -2.58 -20.43
C MET A 62 13.18 -2.18 -19.07
N ARG A 63 12.66 -2.74 -17.98
CA ARG A 63 13.03 -2.32 -16.62
C ARG A 63 14.25 -3.07 -16.08
N VAL A 64 14.37 -4.34 -16.41
CA VAL A 64 15.50 -5.15 -15.96
C VAL A 64 16.64 -4.87 -16.91
N ASP A 65 17.70 -4.26 -16.40
CA ASP A 65 18.96 -4.15 -17.11
C ASP A 65 19.45 -5.57 -17.37
N GLU A 66 20.15 -5.78 -18.50
CA GLU A 66 20.74 -7.09 -18.82
C GLU A 66 21.43 -7.63 -17.57
N VAL A 67 21.05 -8.85 -17.15
CA VAL A 67 21.60 -9.48 -15.93
C VAL A 67 23.12 -9.40 -16.01
N GLU A 68 23.76 -8.76 -15.01
CA GLU A 68 25.21 -8.60 -14.98
C GLU A 68 25.89 -9.96 -15.16
N GLY A 69 26.40 -10.23 -16.34
CA GLY A 69 27.27 -11.37 -16.62
C GLY A 69 26.95 -12.24 -17.82
N VAL A 70 25.70 -12.29 -18.30
CA VAL A 70 25.37 -13.13 -19.47
C VAL A 70 24.32 -12.45 -20.34
N PRO A 71 24.69 -11.93 -21.52
CA PRO A 71 23.72 -11.39 -22.48
C PRO A 71 22.76 -12.50 -22.93
N GLY A 72 21.45 -12.30 -22.64
CA GLY A 72 20.38 -13.19 -23.08
C GLY A 72 19.81 -14.15 -22.02
N GLU A 73 20.23 -14.09 -20.76
CA GLU A 73 19.53 -14.79 -19.68
C GLU A 73 18.25 -14.04 -19.27
N GLU A 74 17.15 -14.79 -19.26
CA GLU A 74 15.86 -14.29 -18.76
C GLU A 74 15.91 -14.10 -17.23
N SER A 75 15.30 -13.02 -16.72
CA SER A 75 15.20 -12.76 -15.30
C SER A 75 14.38 -13.84 -14.59
N VAL A 76 15.01 -14.55 -13.65
CA VAL A 76 14.36 -15.57 -12.83
C VAL A 76 13.32 -14.93 -11.90
N ALA A 77 13.60 -13.76 -11.39
CA ALA A 77 12.67 -13.03 -10.51
C ALA A 77 11.42 -12.57 -11.27
N LEU A 78 11.53 -12.14 -12.53
CA LEU A 78 10.38 -11.84 -13.37
C LEU A 78 9.60 -13.10 -13.76
N ALA A 79 10.28 -14.20 -14.05
CA ALA A 79 9.63 -15.48 -14.32
C ALA A 79 8.84 -15.97 -13.09
N LEU A 80 9.37 -15.77 -11.87
CA LEU A 80 8.61 -16.01 -10.64
C LEU A 80 7.38 -15.09 -10.54
N ALA A 81 7.52 -13.81 -10.89
CA ALA A 81 6.43 -12.83 -10.85
C ALA A 81 5.31 -13.18 -11.84
N ASP A 82 5.64 -13.72 -13.02
CA ASP A 82 4.66 -14.12 -14.03
C ASP A 82 3.67 -15.17 -13.51
N GLY A 83 4.08 -16.02 -12.56
CA GLY A 83 3.19 -16.96 -11.86
C GLY A 83 2.04 -16.31 -11.08
N TYR A 84 2.06 -15.00 -10.89
CA TYR A 84 1.01 -14.22 -10.22
C TYR A 84 0.14 -13.41 -11.19
N ARG A 85 0.31 -13.57 -12.51
CA ARG A 85 -0.57 -12.95 -13.51
C ARG A 85 -1.86 -13.77 -13.66
N THR A 86 -2.96 -13.08 -13.96
CA THR A 86 -4.30 -13.68 -14.01
C THR A 86 -4.50 -14.72 -15.12
N SER A 87 -3.67 -14.71 -16.16
CA SER A 87 -3.89 -15.47 -17.38
C SER A 87 -3.14 -16.79 -17.47
N VAL A 88 -2.25 -17.11 -16.50
CA VAL A 88 -1.35 -18.27 -16.68
C VAL A 88 -1.28 -19.09 -15.40
N VAL A 89 -1.89 -20.27 -15.42
CA VAL A 89 -1.44 -21.40 -14.61
C VAL A 89 -0.44 -22.14 -15.49
N ASN A 90 0.84 -21.78 -15.41
CA ASN A 90 1.87 -22.45 -16.15
C ASN A 90 2.50 -23.54 -15.27
N PRO A 91 2.39 -24.85 -15.59
CA PRO A 91 3.01 -25.91 -14.80
C PRO A 91 4.53 -25.77 -14.67
N GLY A 92 5.20 -25.11 -15.61
CA GLY A 92 6.65 -24.84 -15.57
C GLY A 92 7.10 -23.92 -14.42
N ASP A 93 6.18 -23.20 -13.82
CA ASP A 93 6.42 -22.39 -12.62
C ASP A 93 6.85 -23.23 -11.41
N ASP A 94 6.54 -24.51 -11.38
CA ASP A 94 6.84 -25.39 -10.26
C ASP A 94 8.36 -25.61 -10.08
N GLU A 95 9.15 -25.51 -11.14
CA GLU A 95 10.61 -25.64 -11.06
C GLU A 95 11.25 -24.47 -10.32
N ILE A 96 10.79 -23.24 -10.59
CA ILE A 96 11.26 -22.04 -9.88
C ILE A 96 10.82 -22.11 -8.42
N LEU A 97 9.54 -22.40 -8.16
CA LEU A 97 9.03 -22.56 -6.81
C LEU A 97 9.71 -23.71 -6.05
N ALA A 98 10.02 -24.82 -6.71
CA ALA A 98 10.74 -25.93 -6.09
C ALA A 98 12.19 -25.52 -5.72
N SER A 99 12.84 -24.68 -6.51
CA SER A 99 14.15 -24.13 -6.20
C SER A 99 14.10 -23.10 -5.08
N VAL A 100 13.08 -22.23 -5.10
CA VAL A 100 12.77 -21.29 -4.01
C VAL A 100 12.52 -22.06 -2.70
N ALA A 101 11.75 -23.15 -2.72
CA ALA A 101 11.48 -23.99 -1.55
C ALA A 101 12.74 -24.59 -0.93
N ARG A 102 13.78 -24.83 -1.74
CA ARG A 102 15.09 -25.30 -1.29
C ARG A 102 16.02 -24.18 -0.81
N GLY A 103 15.56 -22.91 -0.85
CA GLY A 103 16.37 -21.76 -0.49
C GLY A 103 17.52 -21.48 -1.47
N GLN A 104 17.38 -21.92 -2.73
CA GLN A 104 18.41 -21.72 -3.75
C GLN A 104 18.26 -20.35 -4.39
N SER A 105 19.30 -19.53 -4.27
CA SER A 105 19.43 -18.27 -5.02
C SER A 105 19.76 -18.56 -6.46
N MET A 106 19.15 -17.85 -7.39
CA MET A 106 19.27 -18.07 -8.83
C MET A 106 19.32 -16.73 -9.58
N GLY A 107 20.38 -16.47 -10.33
CA GLY A 107 20.49 -15.26 -11.14
C GLY A 107 20.25 -13.97 -10.33
N ASP A 108 19.24 -13.22 -10.71
CA ASP A 108 18.79 -11.98 -10.08
C ASP A 108 17.89 -12.18 -8.85
N LEU A 109 17.53 -13.43 -8.51
CA LEU A 109 16.67 -13.79 -7.37
C LEU A 109 17.50 -14.40 -6.23
N ASP A 110 17.42 -13.80 -5.05
CA ASP A 110 17.98 -14.32 -3.81
C ASP A 110 16.86 -14.64 -2.82
N ILE A 111 16.96 -15.80 -2.13
CA ILE A 111 15.92 -16.31 -1.25
C ILE A 111 16.46 -16.46 0.16
N VAL A 112 15.69 -15.97 1.13
CA VAL A 112 16.01 -16.04 2.56
C VAL A 112 14.76 -16.41 3.33
N PHE A 113 14.75 -17.53 4.04
CA PHE A 113 13.69 -17.84 4.97
C PHE A 113 14.02 -17.27 6.35
N TRP A 114 13.01 -16.79 7.08
CA TRP A 114 13.14 -16.28 8.45
C TRP A 114 12.04 -16.84 9.34
N ASP A 115 12.34 -17.00 10.63
CA ASP A 115 11.45 -17.66 11.58
C ASP A 115 10.73 -16.68 12.51
N ASP A 116 11.41 -15.65 12.97
CA ASP A 116 10.90 -14.64 13.88
C ASP A 116 11.49 -13.26 13.56
N HIS A 117 11.07 -12.24 14.31
CA HIS A 117 11.47 -10.87 14.10
C HIS A 117 12.99 -10.65 14.18
N ASP A 118 13.64 -11.23 15.18
CA ASP A 118 15.10 -11.05 15.37
C ASP A 118 15.88 -11.74 14.26
N ASP A 119 15.42 -12.90 13.82
CA ASP A 119 15.98 -13.64 12.68
C ASP A 119 15.76 -12.87 11.35
N LEU A 120 14.58 -12.29 11.15
CA LEU A 120 14.33 -11.42 9.99
C LEU A 120 15.35 -10.26 9.94
N LEU A 121 15.53 -9.57 11.06
CA LEU A 121 16.46 -8.43 11.11
C LEU A 121 17.91 -8.86 10.88
N ALA A 122 18.35 -9.96 11.49
CA ALA A 122 19.70 -10.47 11.30
C ALA A 122 19.94 -10.86 9.83
N LYS A 123 19.00 -11.56 9.20
CA LYS A 123 19.08 -11.97 7.80
C LYS A 123 19.00 -10.80 6.83
N LEU A 124 18.10 -9.85 7.08
CA LEU A 124 18.00 -8.62 6.28
C LEU A 124 19.31 -7.83 6.34
N LYS A 125 19.85 -7.55 7.54
CA LYS A 125 21.13 -6.84 7.70
C LYS A 125 22.28 -7.58 7.03
N GLY A 126 22.37 -8.90 7.19
CA GLY A 126 23.39 -9.72 6.54
C GLY A 126 23.32 -9.63 5.00
N ARG A 127 22.12 -9.64 4.41
CA ARG A 127 21.96 -9.48 2.96
C ARG A 127 22.25 -8.06 2.50
N MET A 128 21.81 -7.04 3.26
CA MET A 128 22.17 -5.65 2.97
C MET A 128 23.68 -5.45 3.00
N ALA A 129 24.37 -5.99 4.02
CA ALA A 129 25.82 -5.91 4.12
C ALA A 129 26.52 -6.49 2.90
N ASN A 130 26.13 -7.68 2.46
CA ASN A 130 26.75 -8.38 1.35
C ASN A 130 26.48 -7.73 -0.02
N ILE A 131 25.24 -7.29 -0.26
CA ILE A 131 24.80 -6.81 -1.59
C ILE A 131 25.15 -5.31 -1.77
N LEU A 132 25.10 -4.52 -0.71
CA LEU A 132 25.28 -3.07 -0.72
C LEU A 132 26.67 -2.66 -0.21
N ASP A 133 27.57 -3.60 0.10
CA ASP A 133 28.90 -3.36 0.70
C ASP A 133 28.82 -2.50 1.99
N ILE A 134 27.81 -2.78 2.83
CA ILE A 134 27.63 -2.10 4.11
C ILE A 134 28.35 -2.89 5.19
N ARG A 135 29.27 -2.24 5.93
CA ARG A 135 29.96 -2.84 7.06
C ARG A 135 29.15 -2.69 8.33
N ASP A 136 29.22 -3.67 9.22
CA ASP A 136 28.51 -3.66 10.48
C ASP A 136 28.80 -2.40 11.28
N ASN A 137 27.75 -1.71 11.74
CA ASN A 137 27.80 -0.47 12.50
C ASN A 137 28.60 0.66 11.83
N ASP A 138 28.87 0.57 10.52
CA ASP A 138 29.59 1.60 9.79
C ASP A 138 28.66 2.59 9.08
N TYR A 139 28.40 3.68 9.74
CA TYR A 139 27.67 4.82 9.21
C TYR A 139 28.15 5.31 7.82
N LYS A 140 29.47 5.24 7.55
CA LYS A 140 30.03 5.73 6.27
C LYS A 140 29.68 4.80 5.11
N SER A 141 29.84 3.48 5.27
CA SER A 141 29.46 2.53 4.21
C SER A 141 27.95 2.55 3.95
N PHE A 142 27.14 2.70 5.01
CA PHE A 142 25.70 2.88 4.88
C PHE A 142 25.36 4.16 4.07
N ASN A 143 25.96 5.29 4.40
CA ASN A 143 25.75 6.53 3.64
C ASN A 143 26.20 6.42 2.18
N ARG A 144 27.30 5.68 1.93
CA ARG A 144 27.77 5.42 0.56
C ARG A 144 26.75 4.63 -0.26
N SER A 145 26.08 3.66 0.34
CA SER A 145 25.02 2.89 -0.36
C SER A 145 23.84 3.74 -0.81
N LEU A 146 23.65 4.92 -0.18
CA LEU A 146 22.63 5.93 -0.50
C LEU A 146 23.19 7.11 -1.34
N GLY A 147 24.44 7.04 -1.79
CA GLY A 147 25.07 8.10 -2.58
C GLY A 147 25.41 9.40 -1.80
N ILE A 148 25.24 9.41 -0.48
CA ILE A 148 25.36 10.63 0.34
C ILE A 148 26.77 11.21 0.29
N ASP A 149 27.80 10.37 0.38
CA ASP A 149 29.20 10.80 0.39
C ASP A 149 29.62 11.43 -0.94
N GLN A 150 29.05 10.98 -2.05
CA GLN A 150 29.31 11.46 -3.40
C GLN A 150 28.35 12.60 -3.82
N LYS A 151 27.35 12.92 -3.00
CA LYS A 151 26.23 13.82 -3.33
C LYS A 151 25.46 13.36 -4.58
N ASP A 152 25.42 12.06 -4.80
CA ASP A 152 24.63 11.42 -5.86
C ASP A 152 23.23 11.07 -5.32
N TRP A 153 22.34 12.05 -5.37
CA TRP A 153 21.02 11.95 -4.76
C TRP A 153 20.09 10.99 -5.48
N VAL A 154 20.36 10.64 -6.74
CA VAL A 154 19.63 9.60 -7.49
C VAL A 154 19.79 8.25 -6.79
N ARG A 155 20.95 7.98 -6.19
CA ARG A 155 21.22 6.74 -5.44
C ARG A 155 20.40 6.59 -4.15
N SER A 156 19.63 7.58 -3.76
CA SER A 156 18.63 7.40 -2.71
C SER A 156 17.60 6.29 -3.08
N GLU A 157 17.45 5.98 -4.37
CA GLU A 157 16.63 4.91 -4.91
C GLU A 157 17.43 3.66 -5.34
N ALA A 158 18.73 3.56 -5.01
CA ALA A 158 19.55 2.40 -5.36
C ALA A 158 19.04 1.11 -4.70
N TRP A 159 18.44 1.19 -3.55
CA TRP A 159 17.86 0.04 -2.87
C TRP A 159 16.63 0.40 -2.03
N GLN A 160 15.73 -0.59 -1.82
CA GLN A 160 14.52 -0.40 -1.06
C GLN A 160 14.11 -1.67 -0.33
N ILE A 161 13.72 -1.54 0.94
CA ILE A 161 13.02 -2.59 1.68
C ILE A 161 11.52 -2.40 1.43
N LEU A 162 10.82 -3.46 1.04
CA LEU A 162 9.39 -3.47 0.81
C LEU A 162 8.70 -4.42 1.77
N SER A 163 7.65 -3.94 2.42
CA SER A 163 6.79 -4.73 3.31
C SER A 163 5.33 -4.63 2.88
N PRO A 164 4.51 -5.66 3.10
CA PRO A 164 3.08 -5.59 2.83
C PRO A 164 2.33 -4.65 3.78
N THR A 165 2.85 -4.41 5.00
CA THR A 165 2.14 -3.68 6.06
C THR A 165 2.97 -2.55 6.65
N ARG A 166 2.31 -1.69 7.42
CA ARG A 166 2.93 -0.57 8.11
C ARG A 166 3.25 -0.89 9.59
N ALA A 167 2.25 -1.36 10.32
CA ALA A 167 2.27 -1.37 11.80
C ALA A 167 2.76 -2.67 12.45
N GLN A 168 2.94 -3.77 11.73
CA GLN A 168 3.38 -5.05 12.33
C GLN A 168 4.90 -5.08 12.56
N HIS A 169 5.39 -6.06 13.33
CA HIS A 169 6.82 -6.23 13.65
C HIS A 169 7.73 -6.47 12.41
N PHE A 170 7.15 -6.77 11.26
CA PHE A 170 7.79 -6.74 9.94
C PHE A 170 7.33 -5.55 9.10
N GLY A 171 6.57 -4.64 9.69
CA GLY A 171 6.01 -3.46 9.04
C GLY A 171 7.03 -2.34 8.84
N THR A 172 6.67 -1.39 7.98
CA THR A 172 7.60 -0.33 7.59
C THR A 172 7.97 0.62 8.73
N ASP A 173 7.07 0.85 9.70
CA ASP A 173 7.34 1.75 10.82
C ASP A 173 8.45 1.19 11.73
N ASP A 174 8.38 -0.12 12.04
CA ASP A 174 9.38 -0.79 12.86
C ASP A 174 10.71 -0.93 12.12
N LEU A 175 10.69 -1.39 10.87
CA LEU A 175 11.89 -1.52 10.04
C LEU A 175 12.62 -0.19 9.83
N ASN A 176 11.90 0.90 9.59
CA ASN A 176 12.49 2.23 9.44
C ASN A 176 13.22 2.67 10.70
N ARG A 177 12.60 2.49 11.86
CA ARG A 177 13.21 2.84 13.15
C ARG A 177 14.43 1.97 13.47
N LEU A 178 14.36 0.67 13.18
CA LEU A 178 15.46 -0.26 13.43
C LEU A 178 16.67 0.04 12.54
N ILE A 179 16.47 0.24 11.24
CA ILE A 179 17.54 0.62 10.32
C ILE A 179 18.13 1.99 10.68
N GLN A 180 17.29 2.95 11.01
CA GLN A 180 17.77 4.26 11.45
C GLN A 180 18.62 4.14 12.72
N ARG A 181 18.15 3.43 13.74
CA ARG A 181 18.89 3.25 14.99
C ARG A 181 20.20 2.49 14.79
N GLU A 182 20.22 1.47 13.93
CA GLU A 182 21.44 0.72 13.62
C GLU A 182 22.54 1.63 13.06
N TYR A 183 22.21 2.43 12.06
CA TYR A 183 23.21 3.19 11.32
C TYR A 183 23.29 4.68 11.69
N LYS A 184 22.30 5.25 12.38
CA LYS A 184 22.25 6.68 12.73
C LYS A 184 22.23 6.95 14.24
N ALA A 185 22.38 5.91 15.11
CA ALA A 185 22.34 6.07 16.57
C ALA A 185 23.28 7.20 17.08
N GLY A 186 24.49 7.28 16.55
CA GLY A 186 25.44 8.33 16.92
C GLY A 186 24.98 9.74 16.55
N LEU A 187 24.26 9.90 15.42
CA LEU A 187 23.67 11.18 15.02
C LEU A 187 22.48 11.54 15.89
N ILE A 188 21.61 10.58 16.17
CA ILE A 188 20.45 10.77 17.05
C ILE A 188 20.92 11.19 18.43
N GLN A 189 21.85 10.46 19.04
CA GLN A 189 22.42 10.79 20.35
C GLN A 189 23.08 12.18 20.36
N LYS A 190 23.86 12.50 19.33
CA LYS A 190 24.50 13.82 19.19
C LYS A 190 23.47 14.93 19.06
N SER A 191 22.39 14.74 18.32
CA SER A 191 21.33 15.73 18.14
C SER A 191 20.50 15.96 19.41
N GLN A 192 20.35 14.93 20.25
CA GLN A 192 19.64 15.02 21.55
C GLN A 192 20.49 15.67 22.65
N SER A 193 21.82 15.78 22.48
CA SER A 193 22.70 16.37 23.46
C SER A 193 22.36 17.84 23.71
N GLN A 194 22.37 18.28 24.96
CA GLN A 194 22.08 19.66 25.38
C GLN A 194 23.02 20.70 24.74
N TRP A 195 24.25 20.30 24.47
CA TRP A 195 25.30 21.16 23.86
C TRP A 195 25.40 21.01 22.35
N SER A 196 24.50 20.28 21.73
CA SER A 196 24.55 20.05 20.29
C SER A 196 24.30 21.35 19.49
N LYS A 197 25.09 21.55 18.47
CA LYS A 197 24.82 22.56 17.44
C LYS A 197 23.77 22.12 16.45
N MET A 198 23.49 20.81 16.41
CA MET A 198 22.43 20.23 15.58
C MET A 198 21.05 20.45 16.23
N PRO A 199 19.97 20.58 15.47
CA PRO A 199 18.63 20.54 16.02
C PRO A 199 18.33 19.16 16.62
N ARG A 200 17.34 19.10 17.52
CA ARG A 200 16.78 17.82 17.95
C ARG A 200 16.15 17.10 16.76
N PRO A 201 16.01 15.76 16.80
CA PRO A 201 15.34 15.02 15.75
C PRO A 201 13.97 15.63 15.42
N PHE A 202 13.53 15.51 14.17
CA PHE A 202 12.31 16.13 13.66
C PHE A 202 11.18 15.09 13.59
N GLY A 203 10.01 15.51 14.04
CA GLY A 203 8.76 14.76 13.94
C GLY A 203 8.74 13.45 14.73
N ASP A 204 7.65 12.73 14.58
CA ASP A 204 7.40 11.46 15.28
C ASP A 204 8.36 10.33 14.84
N TYR A 205 8.89 10.43 13.62
CA TYR A 205 9.91 9.52 13.09
C TYR A 205 11.35 9.84 13.53
N GLU A 206 11.54 10.87 14.36
CA GLU A 206 12.88 11.29 14.83
C GLU A 206 13.87 11.52 13.69
N ILE A 207 13.43 12.09 12.58
CA ILE A 207 14.24 12.33 11.37
C ILE A 207 15.45 13.19 11.72
N VAL A 208 16.64 12.73 11.30
CA VAL A 208 17.91 13.40 11.49
C VAL A 208 18.63 13.68 10.16
N TRP A 209 19.72 14.38 10.22
CA TRP A 209 20.58 14.63 9.06
C TRP A 209 21.04 13.31 8.41
N THR A 210 21.03 13.27 7.09
CA THR A 210 21.37 12.11 6.24
C THR A 210 20.37 10.95 6.29
N ASP A 211 19.19 11.14 6.86
CA ASP A 211 18.12 10.14 6.72
C ASP A 211 17.58 10.09 5.29
N LYS A 212 17.22 8.88 4.86
CA LYS A 212 16.41 8.64 3.67
C LYS A 212 14.94 8.86 4.02
N ILE A 213 14.28 9.69 3.22
CA ILE A 213 12.90 10.14 3.47
C ILE A 213 12.05 10.01 2.22
N ILE A 214 10.72 10.00 2.42
CA ILE A 214 9.72 10.09 1.38
C ILE A 214 8.78 11.25 1.66
N GLN A 215 8.40 11.97 0.61
CA GLN A 215 7.32 12.95 0.64
C GLN A 215 5.98 12.22 0.67
N VAL A 216 5.12 12.50 1.65
CA VAL A 216 3.84 11.79 1.83
C VAL A 216 2.60 12.58 1.42
N ARG A 217 2.78 13.85 1.10
CA ARG A 217 1.73 14.72 0.55
C ARG A 217 2.28 15.63 -0.52
N ASN A 218 1.46 15.95 -1.52
CA ASN A 218 1.81 16.96 -2.50
C ASN A 218 2.07 18.30 -1.82
N ARG A 219 3.19 18.92 -2.13
CA ARG A 219 3.56 20.23 -1.62
C ARG A 219 3.74 21.21 -2.76
N SER A 220 2.80 22.14 -2.88
CA SER A 220 2.83 23.24 -3.84
C SER A 220 2.75 24.57 -3.10
N LYS A 221 3.19 25.67 -3.72
CA LYS A 221 3.18 27.07 -3.23
C LYS A 221 4.18 27.41 -2.12
N ASP A 222 4.39 26.51 -1.13
CA ASP A 222 5.36 26.72 -0.03
C ASP A 222 6.65 25.89 -0.20
N GLY A 223 6.69 25.05 -1.21
CA GLY A 223 7.83 24.19 -1.56
C GLY A 223 8.83 24.90 -2.43
N TRP A 224 9.46 25.95 -1.92
CA TRP A 224 10.44 26.72 -2.68
C TRP A 224 11.73 25.94 -2.85
N ALA A 225 12.09 25.71 -4.11
CA ALA A 225 13.38 25.15 -4.46
C ALA A 225 14.53 26.13 -4.11
N TYR A 226 15.60 25.60 -3.57
CA TYR A 226 16.81 26.37 -3.29
C TYR A 226 18.02 25.72 -3.96
N PRO A 227 18.83 26.48 -4.74
CA PRO A 227 18.68 27.89 -5.11
C PRO A 227 17.37 28.17 -5.86
N LYS A 228 16.90 29.41 -5.82
CA LYS A 228 15.67 29.80 -6.50
C LYS A 228 15.78 29.53 -8.00
N GLY A 229 14.81 28.77 -8.55
CA GLY A 229 14.76 28.37 -9.96
C GLY A 229 15.59 27.14 -10.31
N SER A 230 16.15 26.41 -9.31
CA SER A 230 16.91 25.16 -9.55
C SER A 230 16.02 23.92 -9.69
N GLY A 231 14.77 23.98 -9.29
CA GLY A 231 13.82 22.88 -9.36
C GLY A 231 12.39 23.35 -9.60
N LEU A 232 11.47 22.41 -9.53
CA LEU A 232 10.04 22.73 -9.56
C LEU A 232 9.65 23.30 -8.18
N ASP A 233 8.77 24.33 -8.16
CA ASP A 233 8.16 24.81 -6.91
C ASP A 233 7.06 23.84 -6.44
N TYR A 234 7.35 22.53 -6.54
CA TYR A 234 6.44 21.44 -6.28
C TYR A 234 7.21 20.16 -5.93
N VAL A 235 6.80 19.49 -4.88
CA VAL A 235 7.26 18.15 -4.52
C VAL A 235 6.06 17.22 -4.48
N ALA A 236 6.12 16.14 -5.27
CA ALA A 236 5.02 15.20 -5.38
C ALA A 236 4.99 14.22 -4.19
N ASN A 237 3.80 13.74 -3.85
CA ASN A 237 3.65 12.58 -2.98
C ASN A 237 4.36 11.36 -3.63
N GLY A 238 5.16 10.64 -2.84
CA GLY A 238 5.93 9.48 -3.30
C GLY A 238 7.38 9.79 -3.68
N GLU A 239 7.81 11.06 -3.78
CA GLU A 239 9.21 11.39 -4.07
C GLU A 239 10.13 10.98 -2.92
N ILE A 240 11.19 10.23 -3.23
CA ILE A 240 12.20 9.77 -2.30
C ILE A 240 13.40 10.72 -2.32
N GLY A 241 13.96 10.99 -1.15
CA GLY A 241 15.09 11.91 -1.04
C GLY A 241 15.95 11.66 0.20
N ILE A 242 16.93 12.53 0.37
CA ILE A 242 17.87 12.53 1.49
C ILE A 242 17.81 13.86 2.22
N VAL A 243 17.86 13.83 3.54
CA VAL A 243 18.04 15.01 4.37
C VAL A 243 19.49 15.50 4.24
N THR A 244 19.68 16.60 3.53
CA THR A 244 21.01 17.14 3.24
C THR A 244 21.51 18.15 4.27
N GLU A 245 20.58 18.83 4.97
CA GLU A 245 20.91 19.80 6.00
C GLU A 245 19.89 19.76 7.15
N ALA A 246 20.36 20.01 8.36
CA ALA A 246 19.53 20.22 9.54
C ALA A 246 20.19 21.28 10.43
N PHE A 247 19.53 22.40 10.67
CA PHE A 247 20.11 23.50 11.40
C PHE A 247 19.14 24.22 12.35
N LYS A 248 19.67 24.65 13.48
CA LYS A 248 18.96 25.50 14.45
C LYS A 248 18.91 26.93 13.91
N ARG A 249 17.76 27.57 14.10
CA ARG A 249 17.62 29.00 13.88
C ARG A 249 17.74 29.75 15.21
N LYS A 250 18.32 30.92 15.17
CA LYS A 250 18.39 31.81 16.36
C LYS A 250 17.00 32.29 16.76
N GLU A 251 16.15 32.53 15.75
CA GLU A 251 14.76 32.92 15.90
C GLU A 251 13.88 32.04 14.99
N GLY A 252 12.72 31.61 15.48
CA GLY A 252 11.77 30.76 14.77
C GLY A 252 12.07 29.27 14.89
N SER A 253 11.41 28.49 14.08
CA SER A 253 11.52 27.00 14.09
C SER A 253 12.81 26.53 13.42
N ASP A 254 13.38 25.45 13.94
CA ASP A 254 14.46 24.70 13.29
C ASP A 254 14.04 24.26 11.88
N VAL A 255 15.03 24.09 11.01
CA VAL A 255 14.82 23.77 9.58
C VAL A 255 15.56 22.49 9.23
N LEU A 256 14.87 21.65 8.47
CA LEU A 256 15.38 20.50 7.76
C LEU A 256 15.37 20.82 6.26
N ALA A 257 16.42 20.47 5.54
CA ALA A 257 16.46 20.59 4.10
C ALA A 257 16.70 19.22 3.46
N ALA A 258 15.98 18.93 2.39
CA ALA A 258 16.05 17.67 1.67
C ALA A 258 16.23 17.89 0.17
N VAL A 259 16.93 16.94 -0.48
CA VAL A 259 17.03 16.82 -1.93
C VAL A 259 16.35 15.52 -2.35
N PHE A 260 15.53 15.59 -3.37
CA PHE A 260 14.80 14.43 -3.92
C PHE A 260 15.49 13.87 -5.16
N SER A 261 15.39 12.56 -5.37
CA SER A 261 16.04 11.85 -6.51
C SER A 261 15.63 12.38 -7.87
N THR A 262 14.40 12.88 -7.99
CA THR A 262 13.84 13.45 -9.22
C THR A 262 14.25 14.90 -9.47
N GLN A 263 14.79 15.60 -8.45
CA GLN A 263 15.11 17.02 -8.48
C GLN A 263 16.44 17.29 -7.77
N VAL A 264 17.51 16.67 -8.26
CA VAL A 264 18.84 16.61 -7.61
C VAL A 264 19.55 17.96 -7.46
N ASP A 265 19.21 18.94 -8.28
CA ASP A 265 19.79 20.28 -8.26
C ASP A 265 19.06 21.24 -7.30
N ALA A 266 17.98 20.77 -6.68
CA ALA A 266 17.13 21.57 -5.82
C ALA A 266 17.05 21.01 -4.41
N SER A 267 17.18 21.89 -3.40
CA SER A 267 16.94 21.57 -1.99
C SER A 267 15.64 22.20 -1.53
N TYR A 268 14.84 21.44 -0.78
CA TYR A 268 13.55 21.86 -0.24
C TYR A 268 13.60 21.96 1.28
N ARG A 269 13.13 23.08 1.84
CA ARG A 269 13.20 23.36 3.27
C ARG A 269 11.86 23.08 3.97
N TYR A 270 11.93 22.41 5.11
CA TYR A 270 10.81 22.08 5.98
C TYR A 270 11.04 22.66 7.37
N TYR A 271 10.09 23.40 7.86
CA TYR A 271 10.11 23.83 9.24
C TYR A 271 9.64 22.70 10.16
N ARG A 272 10.08 22.70 11.43
CA ARG A 272 9.80 21.62 12.38
C ARG A 272 8.32 21.17 12.38
N GLY A 273 7.35 22.09 12.42
CA GLY A 273 5.92 21.77 12.41
C GLY A 273 5.37 21.25 11.07
N GLN A 274 6.17 21.25 10.01
CA GLN A 274 5.78 20.74 8.71
C GLN A 274 6.27 19.30 8.47
N VAL A 275 7.27 18.85 9.25
CA VAL A 275 7.94 17.56 8.99
C VAL A 275 6.94 16.42 9.11
N ASP A 276 6.14 16.37 10.18
CA ASP A 276 5.16 15.30 10.40
C ASP A 276 4.03 15.28 9.34
N GLU A 277 3.76 16.41 8.71
CA GLU A 277 2.75 16.50 7.67
C GLU A 277 3.26 16.00 6.31
N TYR A 278 4.55 16.21 6.02
CA TYR A 278 5.08 16.02 4.67
C TYR A 278 6.10 14.91 4.53
N LEU A 279 6.79 14.48 5.60
CA LEU A 279 7.94 13.59 5.51
C LEU A 279 7.82 12.38 6.43
N GLU A 280 8.20 11.23 5.91
CA GLU A 280 8.41 9.99 6.67
C GLU A 280 9.79 9.39 6.35
N LEU A 281 10.30 8.51 7.21
CA LEU A 281 11.46 7.68 6.89
C LEU A 281 11.16 6.74 5.72
N ALA A 282 12.15 6.47 4.89
CA ALA A 282 11.98 5.71 3.65
C ALA A 282 12.98 4.57 3.45
N TYR A 283 13.61 4.04 4.49
CA TYR A 283 14.43 2.83 4.38
C TYR A 283 13.57 1.63 4.03
N ALA A 284 12.37 1.55 4.59
CA ALA A 284 11.33 0.60 4.25
C ALA A 284 10.05 1.33 3.81
N LEU A 285 9.42 0.85 2.74
CA LEU A 285 8.15 1.35 2.20
C LEU A 285 7.15 0.22 2.08
N THR A 286 5.86 0.56 2.17
CA THR A 286 4.84 -0.41 1.77
C THR A 286 4.89 -0.63 0.26
N VAL A 287 4.52 -1.83 -0.20
CA VAL A 287 4.45 -2.13 -1.63
C VAL A 287 3.52 -1.14 -2.35
N HIS A 288 2.46 -0.68 -1.68
CA HIS A 288 1.55 0.35 -2.18
C HIS A 288 2.27 1.69 -2.44
N LYS A 289 3.07 2.16 -1.48
CA LYS A 289 3.83 3.43 -1.64
C LYS A 289 4.93 3.32 -2.70
N ALA A 290 5.47 2.12 -2.92
CA ALA A 290 6.47 1.86 -3.95
C ALA A 290 5.88 1.67 -5.36
N GLN A 291 4.55 1.73 -5.49
CA GLN A 291 3.91 1.59 -6.79
C GLN A 291 4.28 2.74 -7.72
N GLY A 292 4.69 2.41 -8.95
CA GLY A 292 5.20 3.39 -9.93
C GLY A 292 6.69 3.65 -9.84
N SER A 293 7.36 3.28 -8.74
CA SER A 293 8.82 3.36 -8.59
C SER A 293 9.49 2.03 -8.92
N ASP A 294 10.79 2.09 -9.20
CA ASP A 294 11.66 0.91 -9.31
C ASP A 294 13.03 1.21 -8.67
N PHE A 295 13.74 0.16 -8.25
CA PHE A 295 14.97 0.26 -7.48
C PHE A 295 16.01 -0.72 -8.03
N GLU A 296 17.30 -0.43 -7.93
CA GLU A 296 18.33 -1.39 -8.37
C GLU A 296 18.21 -2.70 -7.58
N VAL A 297 18.11 -2.61 -6.25
CA VAL A 297 17.98 -3.76 -5.36
C VAL A 297 16.72 -3.62 -4.50
N VAL A 298 15.91 -4.68 -4.47
CA VAL A 298 14.72 -4.75 -3.62
C VAL A 298 14.86 -5.87 -2.59
N PHE A 299 14.58 -5.56 -1.33
CA PHE A 299 14.41 -6.52 -0.25
C PHE A 299 12.91 -6.62 0.05
N LEU A 300 12.25 -7.69 -0.44
CA LEU A 300 10.81 -7.87 -0.30
C LEU A 300 10.50 -8.85 0.83
N ILE A 301 9.75 -8.40 1.82
CA ILE A 301 9.35 -9.21 2.97
C ILE A 301 7.98 -9.82 2.70
N ILE A 302 7.90 -11.15 2.82
CA ILE A 302 6.70 -11.95 2.63
C ILE A 302 6.40 -12.71 3.93
N PRO A 303 5.48 -12.22 4.77
CA PRO A 303 5.08 -12.93 5.99
C PRO A 303 4.11 -14.08 5.67
N GLN A 304 3.93 -15.00 6.63
CA GLN A 304 2.94 -16.07 6.53
C GLN A 304 1.51 -15.53 6.41
N LYS A 305 1.22 -14.45 7.14
CA LYS A 305 -0.10 -13.82 7.17
C LYS A 305 0.04 -12.31 7.31
N ALA A 306 -0.66 -11.59 6.45
CA ALA A 306 -0.99 -10.19 6.63
C ALA A 306 -2.31 -9.94 5.87
N SER A 307 -3.13 -9.03 6.37
CA SER A 307 -4.43 -8.69 5.75
C SER A 307 -4.28 -8.11 4.36
N THR A 308 -3.17 -7.40 4.14
CA THR A 308 -2.83 -6.74 2.88
C THR A 308 -2.25 -7.67 1.82
N LEU A 309 -1.91 -8.93 2.18
CA LEU A 309 -1.33 -9.88 1.22
C LEU A 309 -2.35 -10.29 0.17
N SER A 310 -2.07 -9.92 -1.06
CA SER A 310 -2.83 -10.31 -2.24
C SER A 310 -1.91 -10.75 -3.38
N ARG A 311 -2.50 -11.36 -4.38
CA ARG A 311 -1.82 -11.76 -5.61
C ARG A 311 -1.18 -10.55 -6.30
N GLU A 312 -1.93 -9.47 -6.42
CA GLU A 312 -1.50 -8.22 -7.06
C GLU A 312 -0.44 -7.50 -6.23
N LEU A 313 -0.54 -7.52 -4.89
CA LEU A 313 0.49 -6.94 -4.03
C LEU A 313 1.80 -7.68 -4.22
N ASN A 314 1.76 -9.01 -4.20
CA ASN A 314 2.96 -9.83 -4.40
C ASN A 314 3.57 -9.61 -5.78
N TYR A 315 2.75 -9.64 -6.86
CA TYR A 315 3.21 -9.32 -8.21
C TYR A 315 3.84 -7.93 -8.30
N THR A 316 3.18 -6.93 -7.70
CA THR A 316 3.70 -5.56 -7.69
C THR A 316 5.06 -5.49 -6.98
N GLY A 317 5.21 -6.12 -5.82
CA GLY A 317 6.47 -6.15 -5.07
C GLY A 317 7.59 -6.86 -5.84
N LEU A 318 7.29 -8.03 -6.42
CA LEU A 318 8.22 -8.83 -7.21
C LEU A 318 8.74 -8.10 -8.47
N THR A 319 8.01 -7.11 -8.97
CA THR A 319 8.35 -6.36 -10.19
C THR A 319 8.95 -4.98 -9.91
N ARG A 320 9.39 -4.67 -8.67
CA ARG A 320 9.97 -3.34 -8.33
C ARG A 320 11.48 -3.25 -8.46
N PHE A 321 12.19 -4.33 -8.72
CA PHE A 321 13.64 -4.34 -8.88
C PHE A 321 14.07 -4.07 -10.34
N ARG A 322 15.30 -3.61 -10.51
CA ARG A 322 15.98 -3.50 -11.82
C ARG A 322 17.12 -4.50 -11.96
N ARG A 323 17.89 -4.75 -10.91
CA ARG A 323 19.09 -5.59 -10.92
C ARG A 323 18.98 -6.83 -10.04
N LYS A 324 18.47 -6.70 -8.82
CA LYS A 324 18.40 -7.82 -7.87
C LYS A 324 17.18 -7.76 -6.96
N LEU A 325 16.53 -8.91 -6.79
CA LEU A 325 15.45 -9.13 -5.86
C LEU A 325 15.91 -10.08 -4.75
N VAL A 326 15.75 -9.66 -3.50
CA VAL A 326 15.94 -10.49 -2.30
C VAL A 326 14.59 -10.75 -1.69
N LEU A 327 14.12 -11.99 -1.69
CA LEU A 327 12.89 -12.40 -1.02
C LEU A 327 13.20 -12.88 0.39
N LEU A 328 12.61 -12.22 1.38
CA LEU A 328 12.64 -12.66 2.78
C LEU A 328 11.27 -13.26 3.12
N VAL A 329 11.18 -14.59 3.11
CA VAL A 329 9.91 -15.33 3.27
C VAL A 329 9.83 -15.93 4.67
N GLU A 330 8.71 -15.71 5.36
CA GLU A 330 8.52 -16.27 6.70
C GLU A 330 8.34 -17.78 6.64
N LYS A 331 9.15 -18.51 7.40
CA LYS A 331 9.16 -19.96 7.62
C LYS A 331 9.39 -20.79 6.36
N ASP A 332 8.47 -20.75 5.42
CA ASP A 332 8.48 -21.62 4.24
C ASP A 332 7.81 -20.96 3.01
N ILE A 333 7.68 -21.70 1.93
CA ILE A 333 7.16 -21.25 0.64
C ILE A 333 5.62 -21.09 0.60
N GLU A 334 4.91 -21.49 1.64
CA GLU A 334 3.45 -21.56 1.62
C GLU A 334 2.77 -20.21 1.30
N PRO A 335 3.25 -19.05 1.82
CA PRO A 335 2.70 -17.75 1.40
C PRO A 335 2.77 -17.53 -0.11
N LEU A 336 3.90 -17.86 -0.72
CA LEU A 336 4.09 -17.70 -2.16
C LEU A 336 3.16 -18.60 -2.97
N ARG A 337 2.95 -19.85 -2.55
CA ARG A 337 1.99 -20.77 -3.19
C ARG A 337 0.57 -20.28 -3.08
N ARG A 338 0.15 -19.91 -1.86
CA ARG A 338 -1.21 -19.46 -1.58
C ARG A 338 -1.56 -18.22 -2.42
N LEU A 339 -0.65 -17.26 -2.52
CA LEU A 339 -0.87 -16.02 -3.25
C LEU A 339 -1.02 -16.22 -4.77
N ARG A 340 -0.66 -17.38 -5.32
CA ARG A 340 -0.96 -17.73 -6.73
C ARG A 340 -2.43 -18.07 -6.97
N SER A 341 -3.17 -18.43 -5.91
CA SER A 341 -4.59 -18.74 -6.04
C SER A 341 -5.37 -17.52 -6.54
N PRO A 342 -6.32 -17.71 -7.47
CA PRO A 342 -7.27 -16.67 -7.85
C PRO A 342 -8.10 -16.12 -6.68
N ASP A 343 -8.27 -16.90 -5.61
CA ASP A 343 -9.01 -16.49 -4.42
C ASP A 343 -8.24 -15.46 -3.56
N CYS A 344 -6.94 -15.30 -3.81
CA CYS A 344 -6.10 -14.27 -3.21
C CYS A 344 -5.97 -13.01 -4.08
N SER A 345 -6.76 -12.89 -5.15
CA SER A 345 -6.75 -11.72 -6.04
C SER A 345 -7.67 -10.62 -5.53
N ASP A 346 -7.11 -9.49 -5.12
CA ASP A 346 -7.87 -8.29 -4.76
C ASP A 346 -8.70 -7.76 -5.92
N THR A 347 -8.13 -7.77 -7.13
CA THR A 347 -8.82 -7.32 -8.33
C THR A 347 -10.07 -8.16 -8.59
N ARG A 348 -9.97 -9.49 -8.44
CA ARG A 348 -11.10 -10.40 -8.63
C ARG A 348 -12.18 -10.24 -7.54
N LEU A 349 -11.76 -9.92 -6.32
CA LEU A 349 -12.66 -9.76 -5.18
C LEU A 349 -13.42 -8.43 -5.17
N ARG A 350 -13.00 -7.47 -5.99
CA ARG A 350 -13.64 -6.15 -6.03
C ARG A 350 -14.97 -6.20 -6.75
N ASN A 351 -15.95 -5.51 -6.17
CA ASN A 351 -17.21 -5.27 -6.84
C ASN A 351 -17.02 -4.31 -8.02
N THR A 352 -17.58 -4.68 -9.16
CA THR A 352 -17.59 -3.85 -10.34
C THR A 352 -18.97 -3.88 -10.99
N HIS A 353 -19.40 -2.73 -11.51
CA HIS A 353 -20.69 -2.57 -12.20
C HIS A 353 -20.53 -1.86 -13.55
N MET A 354 -19.28 -1.69 -14.04
CA MET A 354 -19.05 -0.86 -15.24
C MET A 354 -19.76 -1.40 -16.48
N PHE A 355 -19.76 -2.72 -16.66
CA PHE A 355 -20.32 -3.37 -17.86
C PHE A 355 -21.40 -4.41 -17.53
N THR A 356 -21.70 -4.63 -16.26
CA THR A 356 -22.89 -5.39 -15.86
C THR A 356 -24.05 -4.43 -15.70
N ILE A 357 -25.24 -4.87 -16.10
CA ILE A 357 -26.47 -4.16 -15.71
C ILE A 357 -26.55 -4.32 -14.18
N ALA A 358 -25.92 -3.38 -13.46
CA ALA A 358 -26.24 -3.25 -12.06
C ALA A 358 -27.75 -3.05 -12.00
N LEU A 359 -28.45 -3.87 -11.22
CA LEU A 359 -29.77 -3.52 -10.77
C LEU A 359 -29.67 -2.09 -10.28
N ARG A 360 -30.37 -1.15 -10.92
CA ARG A 360 -30.36 0.25 -10.46
C ARG A 360 -30.69 0.22 -8.98
N PRO A 361 -30.16 1.16 -8.16
CA PRO A 361 -30.57 1.26 -6.76
C PRO A 361 -32.08 1.24 -6.56
N ASP A 362 -32.85 1.67 -7.57
CA ASP A 362 -34.31 1.62 -7.62
C ASP A 362 -34.86 0.22 -7.90
N ASP A 363 -34.08 -0.68 -8.54
CA ASP A 363 -34.47 -2.07 -8.80
C ASP A 363 -34.11 -2.99 -7.60
N VAL A 364 -33.15 -2.59 -6.80
CA VAL A 364 -32.92 -3.17 -5.48
C VAL A 364 -33.99 -2.59 -4.58
N LYS A 365 -35.05 -3.34 -4.33
CA LYS A 365 -35.99 -3.02 -3.25
C LYS A 365 -35.17 -3.00 -1.96
N ARG A 366 -34.60 -1.83 -1.63
CA ARG A 366 -34.01 -1.59 -0.32
C ARG A 366 -35.16 -1.72 0.65
N PRO A 367 -35.23 -2.79 1.46
CA PRO A 367 -36.29 -2.91 2.41
C PRO A 367 -36.20 -1.65 3.31
N HIS A 368 -37.31 -0.92 3.38
CA HIS A 368 -37.46 0.24 4.26
C HIS A 368 -36.59 1.49 3.95
N MET A 369 -36.60 1.99 2.70
CA MET A 369 -36.01 3.32 2.39
C MET A 369 -36.62 4.44 3.27
N GLU A 370 -37.85 4.26 3.75
CA GLU A 370 -38.53 5.17 4.69
C GLU A 370 -37.84 5.22 6.07
N ALA A 371 -36.97 4.27 6.40
CA ALA A 371 -36.26 4.19 7.67
C ALA A 371 -34.91 4.93 7.69
N LEU A 372 -34.48 5.59 6.62
CA LEU A 372 -33.26 6.42 6.56
C LEU A 372 -33.49 7.79 7.19
N ILE A 373 -33.72 7.81 8.51
CA ILE A 373 -34.16 9.02 9.26
C ILE A 373 -33.01 9.75 9.95
N HIS A 374 -31.83 9.12 10.07
CA HIS A 374 -30.67 9.71 10.71
C HIS A 374 -29.65 10.20 9.67
N ARG A 375 -28.82 11.17 10.02
CA ARG A 375 -27.76 11.68 9.14
C ARG A 375 -26.43 11.71 9.86
N THR A 376 -25.38 11.23 9.18
CA THR A 376 -23.99 11.36 9.60
C THR A 376 -23.51 12.81 9.46
N ARG A 377 -22.33 13.12 10.00
CA ARG A 377 -21.69 14.46 9.83
C ARG A 377 -21.47 14.82 8.34
N LYS A 378 -21.22 13.84 7.49
CA LYS A 378 -21.10 14.02 6.04
C LYS A 378 -22.44 14.12 5.31
N GLY A 379 -23.58 14.06 6.02
CA GLY A 379 -24.90 14.17 5.45
C GLY A 379 -25.47 12.90 4.84
N ILE A 380 -24.78 11.76 4.98
CA ILE A 380 -25.24 10.45 4.51
C ILE A 380 -26.42 10.02 5.37
N ALA A 381 -27.53 9.64 4.71
CA ALA A 381 -28.71 9.13 5.41
C ALA A 381 -28.50 7.66 5.80
N VAL A 382 -28.74 7.33 7.08
CA VAL A 382 -28.58 6.01 7.67
C VAL A 382 -29.81 5.62 8.49
N ARG A 383 -29.97 4.33 8.83
CA ARG A 383 -31.18 3.80 9.47
C ARG A 383 -31.21 3.98 10.97
N SER A 384 -30.08 3.92 11.64
CA SER A 384 -30.01 3.93 13.10
C SER A 384 -29.04 4.98 13.65
N LYS A 385 -29.22 5.34 14.92
CA LYS A 385 -28.26 6.19 15.64
C LYS A 385 -26.91 5.50 15.81
N SER A 386 -26.92 4.18 15.95
CA SER A 386 -25.71 3.38 16.07
C SER A 386 -24.87 3.46 14.82
N GLU A 387 -25.48 3.44 13.65
CA GLU A 387 -24.79 3.62 12.37
C GLU A 387 -24.21 5.04 12.22
N VAL A 388 -24.89 6.08 12.76
CA VAL A 388 -24.30 7.44 12.81
C VAL A 388 -23.00 7.43 13.60
N VAL A 389 -22.98 6.75 14.77
CA VAL A 389 -21.77 6.69 15.62
C VAL A 389 -20.65 5.93 14.92
N VAL A 390 -20.95 4.80 14.26
CA VAL A 390 -19.95 4.06 13.47
C VAL A 390 -19.37 4.94 12.36
N ALA A 391 -20.23 5.62 11.59
CA ALA A 391 -19.84 6.53 10.54
C ALA A 391 -18.97 7.69 11.06
N ASP A 392 -19.37 8.31 12.16
CA ASP A 392 -18.66 9.44 12.77
C ASP A 392 -17.28 9.03 13.33
N VAL A 393 -17.15 7.79 13.84
CA VAL A 393 -15.85 7.22 14.26
C VAL A 393 -14.96 6.98 13.05
N LEU A 394 -15.47 6.37 11.99
CA LEU A 394 -14.71 6.17 10.76
C LEU A 394 -14.23 7.50 10.17
N ASP A 395 -15.09 8.51 10.16
CA ASP A 395 -14.75 9.88 9.71
C ASP A 395 -13.67 10.52 10.58
N ALA A 396 -13.74 10.37 11.90
CA ALA A 396 -12.75 10.90 12.84
C ALA A 396 -11.36 10.24 12.66
N LEU A 397 -11.33 8.99 12.25
CA LEU A 397 -10.11 8.24 11.95
C LEU A 397 -9.60 8.44 10.51
N GLY A 398 -10.28 9.24 9.69
CA GLY A 398 -9.91 9.46 8.28
C GLY A 398 -10.14 8.25 7.38
N ILE A 399 -11.00 7.32 7.79
CA ILE A 399 -11.30 6.09 7.06
C ILE A 399 -12.46 6.34 6.10
N SER A 400 -12.30 5.97 4.83
CA SER A 400 -13.34 6.10 3.81
C SER A 400 -14.33 4.95 3.88
N TYR A 401 -15.62 5.24 3.66
CA TYR A 401 -16.66 4.23 3.64
C TYR A 401 -17.82 4.60 2.70
N ASP A 402 -18.52 3.56 2.22
CA ASP A 402 -19.79 3.65 1.52
C ASP A 402 -20.88 2.95 2.35
N TYR A 403 -22.06 3.57 2.44
CA TYR A 403 -23.18 3.05 3.22
C TYR A 403 -24.07 2.15 2.35
N GLU A 404 -24.40 0.93 2.84
CA GLU A 404 -25.25 -0.08 2.17
C GLU A 404 -24.87 -0.33 0.70
N GLN A 405 -23.58 -0.40 0.40
CA GLN A 405 -23.12 -0.77 -0.93
C GLN A 405 -23.37 -2.27 -1.18
N PRO A 406 -24.00 -2.65 -2.31
CA PRO A 406 -24.25 -4.06 -2.60
C PRO A 406 -22.95 -4.86 -2.74
N LEU A 407 -22.81 -5.91 -1.93
CA LEU A 407 -21.76 -6.91 -1.99
C LEU A 407 -22.33 -8.19 -2.64
N TYR A 408 -21.84 -8.50 -3.83
CA TYR A 408 -22.35 -9.63 -4.61
C TYR A 408 -21.63 -10.94 -4.28
N SER A 409 -22.37 -12.05 -4.41
CA SER A 409 -21.79 -13.39 -4.34
C SER A 409 -20.73 -13.58 -5.43
N ARG A 410 -19.68 -14.32 -5.11
CA ARG A 410 -18.63 -14.69 -6.07
C ARG A 410 -19.11 -15.67 -7.14
N THR A 411 -20.15 -16.40 -6.85
CA THR A 411 -20.67 -17.49 -7.71
C THR A 411 -21.96 -17.13 -8.43
N ASP A 412 -22.73 -16.17 -7.89
CA ASP A 412 -24.02 -15.74 -8.45
C ASP A 412 -24.14 -14.22 -8.40
N SER A 413 -24.06 -13.57 -9.55
CA SER A 413 -24.21 -12.11 -9.69
C SER A 413 -25.60 -11.56 -9.31
N LYS A 414 -26.59 -12.42 -9.07
CA LYS A 414 -27.92 -12.03 -8.62
C LYS A 414 -28.08 -12.14 -7.10
N ASP A 415 -27.21 -12.88 -6.43
CA ASP A 415 -27.21 -13.01 -4.97
C ASP A 415 -26.24 -11.97 -4.37
N PHE A 416 -26.77 -11.08 -3.54
CA PHE A 416 -25.99 -10.03 -2.90
C PHE A 416 -26.44 -9.77 -1.45
N ARG A 417 -25.57 -9.11 -0.68
CA ARG A 417 -25.90 -8.58 0.65
C ARG A 417 -25.57 -7.09 0.68
N LEU A 418 -26.20 -6.37 1.60
CA LEU A 418 -25.90 -4.98 1.91
C LEU A 418 -25.19 -4.96 3.26
N PRO A 419 -23.85 -4.78 3.30
CA PRO A 419 -23.15 -4.40 4.52
C PRO A 419 -23.65 -3.04 4.99
N ASP A 420 -23.68 -2.79 6.31
CA ASP A 420 -23.98 -1.44 6.80
C ASP A 420 -22.96 -0.44 6.26
N PHE A 421 -21.67 -0.81 6.29
CA PHE A 421 -20.62 -0.02 5.67
C PHE A 421 -19.65 -0.91 4.89
N THR A 422 -19.32 -0.50 3.68
CA THR A 422 -18.14 -0.96 2.95
C THR A 422 -17.02 0.02 3.21
N VAL A 423 -16.01 -0.40 3.95
CA VAL A 423 -14.92 0.44 4.45
C VAL A 423 -13.69 0.23 3.60
N SER A 424 -13.07 1.33 3.15
CA SER A 424 -11.85 1.29 2.34
C SER A 424 -10.72 2.05 3.05
N PHE A 425 -9.60 1.37 3.30
CA PHE A 425 -8.44 1.95 3.93
C PHE A 425 -7.15 1.34 3.37
N GLU A 426 -6.21 2.17 2.92
CA GLU A 426 -4.89 1.80 2.35
C GLU A 426 -4.91 0.68 1.28
N GLY A 427 -6.03 0.51 0.59
CA GLY A 427 -6.23 -0.51 -0.45
C GLY A 427 -6.97 -1.75 0.02
N ASP A 428 -7.19 -1.90 1.32
CA ASP A 428 -8.04 -2.94 1.87
C ASP A 428 -9.50 -2.52 1.90
N VAL A 429 -10.38 -3.51 1.71
CA VAL A 429 -11.84 -3.33 1.80
C VAL A 429 -12.36 -4.25 2.89
N PHE A 430 -13.06 -3.67 3.86
CA PHE A 430 -13.73 -4.39 4.94
C PHE A 430 -15.23 -4.16 4.85
N TYR A 431 -15.99 -5.10 5.38
CA TYR A 431 -17.46 -5.06 5.45
C TYR A 431 -17.88 -4.97 6.90
N TRP A 432 -18.41 -3.83 7.30
CA TRP A 432 -18.81 -3.60 8.68
C TRP A 432 -20.31 -3.82 8.84
N GLU A 433 -20.68 -4.61 9.85
CA GLU A 433 -22.04 -4.86 10.28
C GLU A 433 -22.21 -4.45 11.73
N HIS A 434 -23.21 -3.61 12.01
CA HIS A 434 -23.54 -3.22 13.36
C HIS A 434 -24.79 -3.95 13.86
N LEU A 435 -24.65 -4.72 14.93
CA LEU A 435 -25.67 -5.64 15.42
C LEU A 435 -26.46 -5.05 16.60
N GLY A 436 -27.57 -4.39 16.32
CA GLY A 436 -28.36 -3.67 17.35
C GLY A 436 -29.41 -4.49 18.07
N MET A 437 -29.87 -5.63 17.53
CA MET A 437 -31.05 -6.37 18.04
C MET A 437 -30.82 -7.88 18.19
N LEU A 438 -29.65 -8.30 18.64
CA LEU A 438 -29.31 -9.73 18.82
C LEU A 438 -30.17 -10.45 19.89
N ASN A 439 -30.87 -9.73 20.74
CA ASN A 439 -31.84 -10.25 21.69
C ASN A 439 -33.17 -10.65 21.03
N VAL A 440 -33.45 -10.22 19.79
CA VAL A 440 -34.63 -10.60 19.00
C VAL A 440 -34.33 -11.87 18.20
N PRO A 441 -35.07 -13.01 18.41
CA PRO A 441 -34.76 -14.28 17.76
C PRO A 441 -34.72 -14.20 16.22
N SER A 442 -35.69 -13.54 15.61
CA SER A 442 -35.79 -13.43 14.14
C SER A 442 -34.62 -12.62 13.56
N TYR A 443 -34.12 -11.60 14.27
CA TYR A 443 -32.94 -10.84 13.87
C TYR A 443 -31.68 -11.68 13.98
N ARG A 444 -31.53 -12.45 15.06
CA ARG A 444 -30.40 -13.36 15.24
C ARG A 444 -30.33 -14.42 14.13
N GLU A 445 -31.44 -15.06 13.81
CA GLU A 445 -31.53 -16.04 12.70
C GLU A 445 -31.18 -15.41 11.33
N ALA A 446 -31.64 -14.18 11.09
CA ALA A 446 -31.28 -13.44 9.88
C ALA A 446 -29.78 -13.13 9.81
N TRP A 447 -29.19 -12.75 10.95
CA TRP A 447 -27.76 -12.52 11.07
C TRP A 447 -26.94 -13.81 10.85
N GLU A 448 -27.31 -14.92 11.44
CA GLU A 448 -26.65 -16.22 11.26
C GLU A 448 -26.65 -16.65 9.78
N ARG A 449 -27.76 -16.44 9.06
CA ARG A 449 -27.81 -16.65 7.61
C ARG A 449 -26.89 -15.71 6.83
N LYS A 450 -26.86 -14.43 7.22
CA LYS A 450 -25.97 -13.43 6.59
C LYS A 450 -24.50 -13.76 6.86
N GLN A 451 -24.15 -14.17 8.07
CA GLN A 451 -22.80 -14.59 8.45
C GLN A 451 -22.34 -15.84 7.68
N THR A 452 -23.25 -16.83 7.51
CA THR A 452 -22.99 -18.03 6.70
C THR A 452 -22.70 -17.64 5.26
N TRP A 453 -23.47 -16.71 4.71
CA TRP A 453 -23.25 -16.19 3.36
C TRP A 453 -21.88 -15.51 3.21
N TYR A 454 -21.44 -14.70 4.17
CA TYR A 454 -20.09 -14.10 4.18
C TYR A 454 -19.01 -15.18 4.15
N LYS A 455 -19.20 -16.25 4.91
CA LYS A 455 -18.26 -17.38 4.99
C LYS A 455 -18.19 -18.15 3.67
N GLU A 456 -19.34 -18.50 3.10
CA GLU A 456 -19.43 -19.26 1.84
C GLU A 456 -18.86 -18.48 0.66
N ASN A 457 -18.95 -17.17 0.69
CA ASN A 457 -18.37 -16.27 -0.32
C ASN A 457 -16.95 -15.81 -0.02
N GLY A 458 -16.31 -16.32 1.06
CA GLY A 458 -14.92 -16.02 1.41
C GLY A 458 -14.66 -14.58 1.84
N PHE A 459 -15.65 -13.93 2.46
CA PHE A 459 -15.52 -12.56 3.00
C PHE A 459 -15.31 -12.52 4.52
N SER A 460 -15.22 -13.67 5.20
CA SER A 460 -15.15 -13.75 6.66
C SER A 460 -13.97 -12.96 7.27
N ASP A 461 -12.82 -13.00 6.63
CA ASP A 461 -11.62 -12.33 7.15
C ASP A 461 -11.71 -10.80 7.04
N ARG A 462 -12.56 -10.31 6.13
CA ARG A 462 -12.83 -8.89 5.88
C ARG A 462 -14.12 -8.39 6.57
N LEU A 463 -14.83 -9.29 7.26
CA LEU A 463 -16.03 -8.94 8.01
C LEU A 463 -15.64 -8.36 9.38
N ILE A 464 -16.13 -7.16 9.66
CA ILE A 464 -16.04 -6.50 10.96
C ILE A 464 -17.43 -6.44 11.56
N THR A 465 -17.56 -6.81 12.82
CA THR A 465 -18.83 -6.72 13.53
C THR A 465 -18.69 -5.86 14.79
N SER A 466 -19.67 -5.01 15.03
CA SER A 466 -19.87 -4.31 16.30
C SER A 466 -21.29 -4.55 16.78
N GLN A 467 -21.55 -4.33 18.06
CA GLN A 467 -22.88 -4.55 18.65
C GLN A 467 -23.19 -3.51 19.71
N ASP A 468 -24.47 -3.24 19.89
CA ASP A 468 -24.93 -2.42 21.00
C ASP A 468 -24.57 -3.07 22.35
N ALA A 469 -24.42 -2.24 23.38
CA ALA A 469 -24.28 -2.73 24.75
C ALA A 469 -25.57 -3.42 25.23
N PRO A 470 -25.50 -4.29 26.23
CA PRO A 470 -26.67 -5.01 26.74
C PRO A 470 -27.83 -4.10 27.23
N ASP A 471 -27.51 -2.87 27.59
CA ASP A 471 -28.48 -1.83 28.01
C ASP A 471 -29.08 -1.04 26.82
N GLY A 472 -28.72 -1.40 25.58
CA GLY A 472 -29.15 -0.72 24.36
C GLY A 472 -28.37 0.53 24.00
N GLY A 473 -27.31 0.84 24.76
CA GLY A 473 -26.40 1.93 24.44
C GLY A 473 -25.36 1.55 23.38
N ILE A 474 -24.79 2.57 22.71
CA ILE A 474 -23.67 2.38 21.81
C ILE A 474 -22.39 2.93 22.44
N ASP A 475 -21.33 2.13 22.42
CA ASP A 475 -20.02 2.48 22.94
C ASP A 475 -19.10 2.91 21.80
N ALA A 476 -18.98 4.23 21.60
CA ALA A 476 -18.13 4.80 20.55
C ALA A 476 -16.64 4.47 20.74
N ALA A 477 -16.18 4.37 22.00
CA ALA A 477 -14.78 4.02 22.29
C ALA A 477 -14.47 2.57 21.88
N LYS A 478 -15.41 1.66 22.09
CA LYS A 478 -15.29 0.27 21.66
C LYS A 478 -15.31 0.16 20.12
N ILE A 479 -16.15 0.95 19.45
CA ILE A 479 -16.17 1.00 17.97
C ILE A 479 -14.84 1.53 17.45
N GLU A 480 -14.30 2.59 18.05
CA GLU A 480 -12.98 3.11 17.69
C GLU A 480 -11.87 2.07 17.91
N GLN A 481 -11.89 1.36 19.03
CA GLN A 481 -10.93 0.27 19.29
C GLN A 481 -11.02 -0.84 18.25
N ILE A 482 -12.24 -1.23 17.82
CA ILE A 482 -12.44 -2.21 16.75
C ILE A 482 -11.85 -1.68 15.44
N ALA A 483 -12.13 -0.42 15.09
CA ALA A 483 -11.62 0.19 13.87
C ALA A 483 -10.09 0.24 13.85
N ARG A 484 -9.46 0.72 14.94
CA ARG A 484 -8.01 0.75 15.09
C ARG A 484 -7.40 -0.62 14.93
N LYS A 485 -7.91 -1.60 15.67
CA LYS A 485 -7.38 -2.97 15.65
C LYS A 485 -7.56 -3.71 14.32
N ARG A 486 -8.68 -3.50 13.63
CA ARG A 486 -9.06 -4.31 12.46
C ARG A 486 -8.75 -3.62 11.13
N ILE A 487 -8.67 -2.28 11.10
CA ILE A 487 -8.48 -1.48 9.89
C ILE A 487 -7.12 -0.78 9.91
N LEU A 488 -6.75 -0.16 11.05
CA LEU A 488 -5.49 0.56 11.18
C LEU A 488 -4.34 -0.34 11.67
N GLU A 489 -4.67 -1.55 12.13
CA GLU A 489 -3.70 -2.53 12.70
C GLU A 489 -2.88 -1.96 13.88
N GLU A 490 -3.50 -1.05 14.67
CA GLU A 490 -2.93 -0.42 15.87
C GLU A 490 -3.22 -1.20 17.17
#